data_907545c989e44fa0458ac438dd7dd34f
#
_entry.id   907545c989e44fa0458ac438dd7dd34f
#
_cell.length_a   1.000
_cell.length_b   1.000
_cell.length_c   1.000
_cell.angle_alpha   90.00
_cell.angle_beta   90.00
_cell.angle_gamma   90.00
#
_symmetry.space_group_name_H-M   'P 1'
#
loop_
_entity.id
_entity.type
_entity.pdbx_description
1 polymer ?
#
loop_
_entity_poly.entity_id
_entity_poly.type
_entity_poly.pdbx_seq_one_letter_code
_entity_poly.pdbx_strand_id
1 'polypeptide(L)'
;GCTTAPSPGSTGKSRPVTNAADVQIIGMISGEKESSYQVEALLPATDLSSVGQPIAEKLSQEWDEFDSMTKEQQCTSSKLWGVVDIQTDTWDDCEEAIGFTLYNPLETLDWLNKTGYFGMEHVDSQTPTAHVQATANASQTADRKLGEVSVIAGYKDGDVRITLTETVSSSTESFTIGSVYTGYATYEQDTVTTGSGIVVLIMAVNGTNNIGYYNGDYFDSTAYWVKDNVFYALRVFGNETDKAEIQATLDKLLAEI
;
A
#
# COMPACT_ATOMS: atom_id res chain seq x y z
N GLY A 1 31.77 -10.60 -6.72
CA GLY A 1 30.70 -9.88 -6.05
C GLY A 1 29.51 -9.81 -6.96
N CYS A 2 28.32 -10.22 -6.47
CA CYS A 2 27.11 -9.93 -7.18
C CYS A 2 26.98 -8.42 -7.24
N THR A 3 27.12 -7.83 -8.40
CA THR A 3 26.62 -6.50 -8.63
C THR A 3 25.10 -6.63 -8.79
N THR A 4 24.37 -6.63 -7.69
CA THR A 4 23.00 -6.18 -7.75
C THR A 4 23.09 -4.76 -8.29
N ALA A 5 22.47 -4.52 -9.45
CA ALA A 5 22.28 -3.15 -9.91
C ALA A 5 21.71 -2.39 -8.69
N PRO A 6 22.30 -1.27 -8.29
CA PRO A 6 21.71 -0.48 -7.24
C PRO A 6 20.29 -0.20 -7.70
N SER A 7 19.30 -0.55 -6.89
CA SER A 7 18.01 0.14 -6.98
C SER A 7 18.37 1.60 -7.15
N PRO A 8 17.80 2.32 -8.13
CA PRO A 8 18.13 3.70 -8.29
C PRO A 8 17.91 4.35 -6.93
N GLY A 9 19.01 4.51 -6.21
CA GLY A 9 19.02 5.22 -4.95
C GLY A 9 18.46 6.57 -5.28
N SER A 10 17.29 6.86 -4.77
CA SER A 10 16.72 8.18 -4.79
C SER A 10 17.73 9.08 -4.07
N THR A 11 18.65 9.67 -4.83
CA THR A 11 19.36 10.88 -4.41
C THR A 11 18.36 12.03 -4.46
N GLY A 12 17.18 11.82 -3.88
CA GLY A 12 16.18 12.82 -3.72
C GLY A 12 16.64 13.77 -2.64
N LYS A 13 17.12 14.95 -3.05
CA LYS A 13 17.14 16.11 -2.17
C LYS A 13 15.74 16.19 -1.58
N SER A 14 15.66 16.17 -0.23
CA SER A 14 14.41 16.41 0.50
C SER A 14 13.77 17.67 -0.08
N ARG A 15 12.71 17.54 -0.85
CA ARG A 15 11.89 18.68 -1.24
C ARG A 15 11.13 19.10 0.01
N PRO A 16 11.15 20.41 0.36
CA PRO A 16 10.22 20.89 1.36
C PRO A 16 8.81 20.57 0.84
N VAL A 17 8.05 19.76 1.60
CA VAL A 17 6.65 19.49 1.32
C VAL A 17 5.92 20.81 1.50
N THR A 18 5.51 21.42 0.40
CA THR A 18 4.82 22.70 0.40
C THR A 18 3.33 22.49 0.23
N ASN A 19 2.65 22.66 1.30
CA ASN A 19 1.43 23.44 1.48
C ASN A 19 0.04 22.90 1.25
N ALA A 20 -0.28 21.80 0.62
CA ALA A 20 -1.69 21.42 0.62
C ALA A 20 -1.87 19.96 1.03
N ALA A 21 -1.12 19.08 0.47
CA ALA A 21 -1.05 17.67 0.89
C ALA A 21 0.40 17.30 1.11
N ASP A 22 0.69 16.52 2.14
CA ASP A 22 2.00 15.90 2.34
C ASP A 22 2.30 14.83 1.28
N VAL A 23 1.41 14.70 0.30
CA VAL A 23 1.44 13.75 -0.80
C VAL A 23 1.28 14.47 -2.12
N GLN A 24 2.08 14.12 -3.11
CA GLN A 24 2.02 14.72 -4.45
C GLN A 24 2.22 13.69 -5.55
N ILE A 25 1.67 13.97 -6.74
CA ILE A 25 1.93 13.19 -7.95
C ILE A 25 3.26 13.63 -8.55
N ILE A 26 4.12 12.67 -8.86
CA ILE A 26 5.45 12.92 -9.46
C ILE A 26 5.61 12.38 -10.87
N GLY A 27 4.66 11.62 -11.37
CA GLY A 27 4.67 11.13 -12.73
C GLY A 27 3.36 10.46 -13.11
N MET A 28 2.96 10.62 -14.38
CA MET A 28 1.80 9.95 -14.97
C MET A 28 2.12 9.53 -16.38
N ILE A 29 1.77 8.31 -16.74
CA ILE A 29 1.89 7.74 -18.09
C ILE A 29 0.55 7.14 -18.47
N SER A 30 0.07 7.46 -19.68
CA SER A 30 -1.12 6.86 -20.26
C SER A 30 -0.74 6.21 -21.60
N GLY A 31 -0.74 4.89 -21.65
CA GLY A 31 -0.29 4.11 -22.79
C GLY A 31 -1.28 3.02 -23.19
N GLU A 32 -1.18 2.52 -24.41
CA GLU A 32 -2.09 1.49 -24.93
C GLU A 32 -2.01 0.16 -24.18
N LYS A 33 -0.82 -0.22 -23.72
CA LYS A 33 -0.58 -1.49 -23.03
C LYS A 33 -0.57 -1.34 -21.50
N GLU A 34 -0.11 -0.20 -21.04
CA GLU A 34 0.05 0.06 -19.61
C GLU A 34 -0.07 1.56 -19.36
N SER A 35 -0.77 1.89 -18.30
CA SER A 35 -0.86 3.23 -17.76
C SER A 35 -0.42 3.21 -16.30
N SER A 36 0.23 4.26 -15.84
CA SER A 36 0.72 4.34 -14.46
C SER A 36 0.78 5.76 -13.93
N TYR A 37 0.76 5.90 -12.63
CA TYR A 37 1.15 7.13 -11.96
C TYR A 37 1.97 6.82 -10.71
N GLN A 38 2.74 7.78 -10.24
CA GLN A 38 3.51 7.70 -9.02
C GLN A 38 3.14 8.80 -8.05
N VAL A 39 3.04 8.42 -6.79
CA VAL A 39 2.75 9.29 -5.65
C VAL A 39 3.99 9.33 -4.76
N GLU A 40 4.38 10.52 -4.33
CA GLU A 40 5.47 10.74 -3.38
C GLU A 40 4.92 11.38 -2.11
N ALA A 41 5.34 10.88 -0.96
CA ALA A 41 5.06 11.46 0.33
C ALA A 41 6.35 11.60 1.16
N LEU A 42 6.46 12.65 1.96
CA LEU A 42 7.48 12.73 3.00
C LEU A 42 6.92 12.05 4.24
N LEU A 43 7.53 10.92 4.62
CA LEU A 43 7.10 10.10 5.74
C LEU A 43 8.12 10.21 6.87
N PRO A 44 7.74 10.73 8.06
CA PRO A 44 8.61 10.71 9.22
C PRO A 44 8.94 9.29 9.66
N ALA A 45 10.14 9.09 10.20
CA ALA A 45 10.59 7.77 10.64
C ALA A 45 9.78 7.25 11.84
N THR A 46 9.51 5.95 11.81
CA THR A 46 8.95 5.17 12.91
C THR A 46 10.00 4.19 13.43
N ASP A 47 10.10 4.06 14.75
CA ASP A 47 10.95 3.02 15.36
C ASP A 47 10.28 1.65 15.15
N LEU A 48 10.88 0.82 14.29
CA LEU A 48 10.41 -0.54 13.99
C LEU A 48 11.13 -1.62 14.80
N SER A 49 11.91 -1.25 15.81
CA SER A 49 12.63 -2.20 16.68
C SER A 49 11.68 -3.07 17.52
N SER A 50 10.44 -2.63 17.73
CA SER A 50 9.40 -3.36 18.46
C SER A 50 8.52 -4.25 17.58
N VAL A 51 8.94 -4.57 16.37
CA VAL A 51 8.18 -5.44 15.46
C VAL A 51 7.84 -6.79 16.11
N GLY A 52 6.63 -7.27 15.89
CA GLY A 52 6.12 -8.48 16.50
C GLY A 52 6.90 -9.73 16.13
N GLN A 53 6.89 -10.70 17.03
CA GLN A 53 7.64 -11.94 16.92
C GLN A 53 7.38 -12.72 15.62
N PRO A 54 6.13 -12.87 15.12
CA PRO A 54 5.89 -13.59 13.86
C PRO A 54 6.61 -12.99 12.64
N ILE A 55 6.66 -11.66 12.53
CA ILE A 55 7.42 -10.97 11.47
C ILE A 55 8.92 -11.18 11.65
N ALA A 56 9.40 -10.98 12.88
CA ALA A 56 10.81 -11.13 13.21
C ALA A 56 11.32 -12.55 12.92
N GLU A 57 10.55 -13.57 13.26
CA GLU A 57 10.89 -14.98 12.98
C GLU A 57 10.93 -15.26 11.47
N LYS A 58 9.93 -14.80 10.71
CA LYS A 58 9.90 -15.00 9.26
C LYS A 58 11.06 -14.30 8.56
N LEU A 59 11.39 -13.08 8.95
CA LEU A 59 12.54 -12.36 8.42
C LEU A 59 13.86 -13.07 8.73
N SER A 60 14.02 -13.59 9.95
CA SER A 60 15.19 -14.36 10.35
C SER A 60 15.34 -15.63 9.52
N GLN A 61 14.26 -16.39 9.32
CA GLN A 61 14.24 -17.58 8.48
C GLN A 61 14.59 -17.26 7.02
N GLU A 62 14.06 -16.17 6.49
CA GLU A 62 14.32 -15.70 5.14
C GLU A 62 15.83 -15.43 4.93
N TRP A 63 16.46 -14.74 5.86
CA TRP A 63 17.88 -14.45 5.79
C TRP A 63 18.76 -15.66 6.05
N ASP A 64 18.34 -16.59 6.92
CA ASP A 64 19.04 -17.86 7.14
C ASP A 64 19.04 -18.71 5.87
N GLU A 65 17.93 -18.77 5.15
CA GLU A 65 17.84 -19.44 3.86
C GLU A 65 18.78 -18.81 2.83
N PHE A 66 18.76 -17.49 2.71
CA PHE A 66 19.64 -16.75 1.80
C PHE A 66 21.13 -17.02 2.11
N ASP A 67 21.53 -16.97 3.36
CA ASP A 67 22.91 -17.19 3.81
C ASP A 67 23.38 -18.62 3.59
N SER A 68 22.47 -19.59 3.54
CA SER A 68 22.78 -20.99 3.25
C SER A 68 23.06 -21.25 1.77
N MET A 69 22.74 -20.31 0.90
CA MET A 69 22.95 -20.42 -0.55
C MET A 69 24.40 -20.16 -0.93
N THR A 70 24.81 -20.74 -2.05
CA THR A 70 26.06 -20.36 -2.72
C THR A 70 25.92 -18.94 -3.30
N LYS A 71 27.05 -18.28 -3.54
CA LYS A 71 27.04 -16.94 -4.18
C LYS A 71 26.35 -16.95 -5.55
N GLU A 72 26.52 -18.02 -6.31
CA GLU A 72 25.85 -18.19 -7.59
C GLU A 72 24.34 -18.27 -7.42
N GLN A 73 23.85 -19.08 -6.47
CA GLN A 73 22.43 -19.19 -6.16
C GLN A 73 21.83 -17.85 -5.68
N GLN A 74 22.54 -17.11 -4.85
CA GLN A 74 22.12 -15.79 -4.39
C GLN A 74 21.99 -14.80 -5.56
N CYS A 75 22.92 -14.84 -6.52
CA CYS A 75 22.94 -13.96 -7.68
C CYS A 75 21.87 -14.29 -8.72
N THR A 76 21.53 -15.56 -8.88
CA THR A 76 20.59 -16.05 -9.90
C THR A 76 19.16 -16.17 -9.38
N SER A 77 18.96 -16.02 -8.08
CA SER A 77 17.62 -16.07 -7.48
C SER A 77 16.75 -14.92 -7.97
N SER A 78 15.56 -15.27 -8.45
CA SER A 78 14.52 -14.29 -8.78
C SER A 78 13.67 -13.91 -7.57
N LYS A 79 13.87 -14.56 -6.42
CA LYS A 79 13.16 -14.29 -5.18
C LYS A 79 13.59 -12.95 -4.59
N LEU A 80 12.64 -12.20 -4.11
CA LEU A 80 12.89 -10.96 -3.36
C LEU A 80 13.18 -11.33 -1.90
N TRP A 81 14.44 -11.27 -1.52
CA TRP A 81 14.88 -11.61 -0.17
C TRP A 81 14.62 -10.50 0.83
N GLY A 82 14.28 -10.87 2.06
CA GLY A 82 13.98 -9.93 3.13
C GLY A 82 12.58 -9.33 3.05
N VAL A 83 11.73 -9.87 2.18
CA VAL A 83 10.30 -9.53 2.10
C VAL A 83 9.49 -10.69 2.64
N VAL A 84 8.68 -10.45 3.65
CA VAL A 84 7.78 -11.47 4.22
C VAL A 84 6.35 -10.96 4.24
N ASP A 85 5.42 -11.87 3.99
CA ASP A 85 3.99 -11.63 4.02
C ASP A 85 3.35 -12.47 5.11
N ILE A 86 2.51 -11.87 5.93
CA ILE A 86 1.70 -12.54 6.93
C ILE A 86 0.24 -12.19 6.66
N GLN A 87 -0.58 -13.20 6.45
CA GLN A 87 -2.03 -13.05 6.37
C GLN A 87 -2.66 -13.30 7.72
N THR A 88 -3.60 -12.46 8.09
CA THR A 88 -4.39 -12.58 9.32
C THR A 88 -5.86 -12.45 9.00
N ASP A 89 -6.72 -13.01 9.85
CA ASP A 89 -8.18 -12.97 9.64
C ASP A 89 -8.83 -11.74 10.28
N THR A 90 -8.15 -11.12 11.24
CA THR A 90 -8.66 -9.96 11.99
C THR A 90 -7.63 -8.84 12.06
N TRP A 91 -8.11 -7.63 12.31
CA TRP A 91 -7.23 -6.48 12.56
C TRP A 91 -6.40 -6.65 13.84
N ASP A 92 -6.99 -7.20 14.89
CA ASP A 92 -6.29 -7.47 16.14
C ASP A 92 -5.12 -8.44 15.96
N ASP A 93 -5.31 -9.53 15.21
CA ASP A 93 -4.24 -10.45 14.83
C ASP A 93 -3.14 -9.77 14.00
N CYS A 94 -3.54 -8.82 13.16
CA CYS A 94 -2.60 -8.01 12.39
C CYS A 94 -1.73 -7.13 13.30
N GLU A 95 -2.33 -6.44 14.26
CA GLU A 95 -1.60 -5.63 15.25
C GLU A 95 -0.65 -6.50 16.09
N GLU A 96 -1.08 -7.69 16.49
CA GLU A 96 -0.22 -8.64 17.18
C GLU A 96 0.98 -9.06 16.31
N ALA A 97 0.76 -9.34 15.03
CA ALA A 97 1.82 -9.72 14.11
C ALA A 97 2.85 -8.61 13.88
N ILE A 98 2.44 -7.36 13.81
CA ILE A 98 3.34 -6.22 13.63
C ILE A 98 3.96 -5.72 14.93
N GLY A 99 3.35 -6.01 16.06
CA GLY A 99 3.84 -5.63 17.39
C GLY A 99 3.65 -4.17 17.78
N PHE A 100 2.85 -3.42 17.05
CA PHE A 100 2.45 -2.05 17.36
C PHE A 100 1.07 -1.73 16.81
N THR A 101 0.42 -0.70 17.33
CA THR A 101 -0.94 -0.32 16.94
C THR A 101 -0.90 0.62 15.74
N LEU A 102 -1.68 0.29 14.73
CA LEU A 102 -2.01 1.18 13.61
C LEU A 102 -3.51 1.51 13.67
N TYR A 103 -3.83 2.77 13.50
CA TYR A 103 -5.23 3.21 13.50
C TYR A 103 -5.92 2.80 12.20
N ASN A 104 -7.01 2.03 12.31
CA ASN A 104 -7.85 1.70 11.17
C ASN A 104 -9.23 2.36 11.33
N PRO A 105 -9.51 3.45 10.61
CA PRO A 105 -10.79 4.15 10.71
C PRO A 105 -11.97 3.34 10.19
N LEU A 106 -11.74 2.31 9.39
CA LEU A 106 -12.79 1.49 8.79
C LEU A 106 -13.30 0.41 9.71
N GLU A 107 -12.50 -0.03 10.68
CA GLU A 107 -12.82 -1.17 11.55
C GLU A 107 -14.06 -0.94 12.42
N THR A 108 -14.35 0.30 12.74
CA THR A 108 -15.49 0.69 13.60
C THR A 108 -16.76 1.06 12.80
N LEU A 109 -16.72 1.00 11.47
CA LEU A 109 -17.86 1.39 10.64
C LEU A 109 -18.89 0.26 10.52
N ASP A 110 -20.03 0.43 11.12
CA ASP A 110 -21.10 -0.58 11.13
C ASP A 110 -21.74 -0.82 9.75
N TRP A 111 -21.68 0.18 8.87
CA TRP A 111 -22.27 0.08 7.53
C TRP A 111 -21.39 -0.64 6.50
N LEU A 112 -20.09 -0.81 6.79
CA LEU A 112 -19.21 -1.59 5.94
C LEU A 112 -19.50 -3.08 6.07
N ASN A 113 -19.75 -3.71 4.93
CA ASN A 113 -19.85 -5.15 4.89
C ASN A 113 -18.43 -5.74 5.04
N LYS A 114 -18.23 -6.45 6.14
CA LYS A 114 -16.94 -7.05 6.53
C LYS A 114 -16.62 -8.32 5.74
N THR A 115 -17.04 -8.39 4.49
CA THR A 115 -16.60 -9.46 3.59
C THR A 115 -15.20 -9.15 3.13
N GLY A 116 -14.22 -9.83 3.67
CA GLY A 116 -12.81 -9.61 3.36
C GLY A 116 -12.51 -9.80 1.87
N TYR A 117 -11.69 -8.93 1.34
CA TYR A 117 -11.10 -9.07 0.02
C TYR A 117 -9.59 -9.09 0.16
N PHE A 118 -8.99 -10.14 -0.32
CA PHE A 118 -7.55 -10.25 -0.35
C PHE A 118 -7.07 -10.70 -1.74
N GLY A 119 -6.19 -9.89 -2.34
CA GLY A 119 -5.61 -10.20 -3.65
C GLY A 119 -6.65 -10.30 -4.76
N MET A 120 -6.46 -11.25 -5.67
CA MET A 120 -7.32 -11.48 -6.82
C MET A 120 -8.55 -12.35 -6.50
N GLU A 121 -8.61 -12.98 -5.34
CA GLU A 121 -9.70 -13.86 -4.95
C GLU A 121 -10.62 -13.20 -3.93
N HIS A 122 -11.94 -13.37 -4.15
CA HIS A 122 -12.91 -13.06 -3.12
C HIS A 122 -12.84 -14.13 -2.04
N VAL A 123 -12.43 -13.74 -0.87
CA VAL A 123 -12.66 -14.57 0.30
C VAL A 123 -14.02 -14.18 0.86
N ASP A 124 -15.02 -15.05 0.71
CA ASP A 124 -16.28 -14.93 1.43
C ASP A 124 -16.03 -15.21 2.92
N SER A 125 -15.44 -14.25 3.58
CA SER A 125 -15.22 -14.25 5.01
C SER A 125 -16.11 -13.19 5.65
N GLN A 126 -16.75 -13.52 6.74
CA GLN A 126 -17.52 -12.55 7.52
C GLN A 126 -16.62 -11.61 8.34
N THR A 127 -15.31 -11.84 8.33
CA THR A 127 -14.31 -11.04 8.99
C THR A 127 -13.42 -10.35 7.96
N PRO A 128 -13.06 -9.07 8.15
CA PRO A 128 -12.11 -8.40 7.29
C PRO A 128 -10.78 -9.15 7.33
N THR A 129 -10.19 -9.39 6.16
CA THR A 129 -8.86 -9.99 6.06
C THR A 129 -7.83 -8.88 6.07
N ALA A 130 -6.88 -8.93 6.98
CA ALA A 130 -5.75 -8.03 7.02
C ALA A 130 -4.47 -8.74 6.55
N HIS A 131 -3.65 -8.02 5.79
CA HIS A 131 -2.38 -8.52 5.29
C HIS A 131 -1.24 -7.63 5.75
N VAL A 132 -0.24 -8.23 6.35
CA VAL A 132 0.99 -7.55 6.78
C VAL A 132 2.10 -7.87 5.80
N GLN A 133 2.65 -6.85 5.17
CA GLN A 133 3.88 -6.94 4.41
C GLN A 133 5.01 -6.23 5.16
N ALA A 134 6.07 -6.96 5.45
CA ALA A 134 7.26 -6.39 6.08
C ALA A 134 8.47 -6.53 5.15
N THR A 135 9.23 -5.48 5.01
CA THR A 135 10.44 -5.45 4.19
C THR A 135 11.65 -5.11 5.04
N ALA A 136 12.62 -6.00 5.11
CA ALA A 136 13.92 -5.72 5.69
C ALA A 136 14.82 -5.05 4.65
N ASN A 137 15.45 -3.95 5.01
CA ASN A 137 16.42 -3.32 4.15
C ASN A 137 17.73 -4.12 4.15
N ALA A 138 17.97 -4.84 3.05
CA ALA A 138 19.23 -5.54 2.81
C ALA A 138 20.23 -4.58 2.16
N SER A 139 20.75 -3.62 2.91
CA SER A 139 21.84 -2.79 2.41
C SER A 139 23.12 -3.63 2.24
N GLN A 140 24.02 -3.18 1.37
CA GLN A 140 25.32 -3.83 1.14
C GLN A 140 26.19 -3.91 2.41
N THR A 141 25.84 -3.21 3.47
CA THR A 141 26.52 -3.18 4.75
C THR A 141 26.05 -4.26 5.73
N ALA A 142 25.25 -5.23 5.28
CA ALA A 142 24.71 -6.31 6.10
C ALA A 142 23.78 -5.87 7.24
N ASP A 143 23.33 -4.62 7.25
CA ASP A 143 22.35 -4.15 8.22
C ASP A 143 20.94 -4.56 7.75
N ARG A 144 20.51 -5.74 8.19
CA ARG A 144 19.23 -6.36 7.83
C ARG A 144 18.11 -5.90 8.75
N LYS A 145 18.05 -4.59 8.99
CA LYS A 145 16.99 -3.99 9.78
C LYS A 145 15.71 -3.89 8.96
N LEU A 146 14.60 -3.98 9.67
CA LEU A 146 13.30 -3.77 9.08
C LEU A 146 13.19 -2.31 8.61
N GLY A 147 12.98 -2.11 7.30
CA GLY A 147 12.90 -0.78 6.68
C GLY A 147 11.49 -0.24 6.58
N GLU A 148 10.52 -1.13 6.37
CA GLU A 148 9.14 -0.77 6.10
C GLU A 148 8.17 -1.85 6.54
N VAL A 149 7.01 -1.44 7.04
CA VAL A 149 5.87 -2.32 7.29
C VAL A 149 4.64 -1.71 6.62
N SER A 150 3.98 -2.48 5.78
CA SER A 150 2.70 -2.13 5.19
C SER A 150 1.63 -3.10 5.65
N VAL A 151 0.47 -2.58 6.00
CA VAL A 151 -0.72 -3.34 6.36
C VAL A 151 -1.82 -3.03 5.36
N ILE A 152 -2.44 -4.05 4.81
CA ILE A 152 -3.52 -3.92 3.83
C ILE A 152 -4.76 -4.61 4.40
N ALA A 153 -5.85 -3.86 4.55
CA ALA A 153 -7.15 -4.38 4.95
C ALA A 153 -8.15 -4.22 3.79
N GLY A 154 -8.89 -5.27 3.50
CA GLY A 154 -9.88 -5.29 2.42
C GLY A 154 -11.30 -5.33 2.95
N TYR A 155 -12.19 -4.57 2.34
CA TYR A 155 -13.61 -4.47 2.66
C TYR A 155 -14.45 -4.47 1.38
N LYS A 156 -15.74 -4.65 1.54
CA LYS A 156 -16.70 -4.61 0.44
C LYS A 156 -17.97 -3.90 0.88
N ASP A 157 -18.51 -3.09 -0.02
CA ASP A 157 -19.85 -2.51 0.11
C ASP A 157 -20.64 -2.79 -1.18
N GLY A 158 -21.53 -3.80 -1.15
CA GLY A 158 -22.16 -4.29 -2.36
C GLY A 158 -21.15 -4.79 -3.38
N ASP A 159 -21.17 -4.21 -4.59
CA ASP A 159 -20.22 -4.50 -5.67
C ASP A 159 -18.98 -3.60 -5.63
N VAL A 160 -18.93 -2.64 -4.72
CA VAL A 160 -17.80 -1.73 -4.52
C VAL A 160 -16.78 -2.36 -3.60
N ARG A 161 -15.54 -2.34 -4.00
CA ARG A 161 -14.40 -2.87 -3.25
C ARG A 161 -13.60 -1.75 -2.64
N ILE A 162 -13.11 -1.99 -1.44
CA ILE A 162 -12.36 -1.02 -0.65
C ILE A 162 -11.11 -1.68 -0.12
N THR A 163 -9.96 -1.03 -0.30
CA THR A 163 -8.72 -1.42 0.38
C THR A 163 -8.13 -0.23 1.10
N LEU A 164 -7.70 -0.45 2.33
CA LEU A 164 -6.93 0.50 3.11
C LEU A 164 -5.51 -0.05 3.27
N THR A 165 -4.53 0.71 2.80
CA THR A 165 -3.11 0.41 3.00
C THR A 165 -2.52 1.45 3.93
N GLU A 166 -1.85 0.98 4.97
CA GLU A 166 -1.10 1.80 5.91
C GLU A 166 0.36 1.40 5.86
N THR A 167 1.26 2.37 5.74
CA THR A 167 2.70 2.12 5.64
C THR A 167 3.47 2.98 6.61
N VAL A 168 4.39 2.36 7.35
CA VAL A 168 5.37 3.02 8.21
C VAL A 168 6.78 2.68 7.73
N SER A 169 7.71 3.61 7.90
CA SER A 169 9.11 3.47 7.48
C SER A 169 10.06 3.74 8.64
N SER A 170 11.16 3.02 8.68
CA SER A 170 12.23 3.24 9.67
C SER A 170 13.14 4.43 9.34
N SER A 171 13.03 5.00 8.15
CA SER A 171 13.83 6.15 7.72
C SER A 171 12.94 7.34 7.36
N THR A 172 13.45 8.56 7.60
CA THR A 172 12.83 9.80 7.14
C THR A 172 13.30 10.09 5.72
N GLU A 173 12.66 9.46 4.75
CA GLU A 173 12.95 9.66 3.32
C GLU A 173 11.64 9.85 2.57
N SER A 174 11.74 10.33 1.32
CA SER A 174 10.55 10.35 0.48
C SER A 174 10.10 8.93 0.20
N PHE A 175 8.85 8.66 0.51
CA PHE A 175 8.19 7.40 0.22
C PHE A 175 7.47 7.53 -1.14
N THR A 176 7.76 6.60 -2.04
CA THR A 176 7.14 6.58 -3.37
C THR A 176 6.34 5.31 -3.57
N ILE A 177 5.11 5.45 -3.99
CA ILE A 177 4.25 4.34 -4.40
C ILE A 177 3.81 4.52 -5.84
N GLY A 178 3.88 3.44 -6.62
CA GLY A 178 3.38 3.40 -7.99
C GLY A 178 2.05 2.68 -8.08
N SER A 179 1.17 3.16 -8.95
CA SER A 179 -0.04 2.47 -9.37
C SER A 179 0.03 2.18 -10.85
N VAL A 180 -0.10 0.90 -11.19
CA VAL A 180 0.02 0.40 -12.57
C VAL A 180 -1.30 -0.22 -13.00
N TYR A 181 -1.74 0.13 -14.19
CA TYR A 181 -2.98 -0.36 -14.80
C TYR A 181 -2.68 -0.98 -16.16
N THR A 182 -3.24 -2.14 -16.40
CA THR A 182 -3.18 -2.76 -17.73
C THR A 182 -4.11 -2.01 -18.68
N GLY A 183 -3.58 -1.63 -19.85
CA GLY A 183 -4.32 -0.91 -20.87
C GLY A 183 -4.34 0.61 -20.64
N TYR A 184 -5.22 1.25 -21.38
CA TYR A 184 -5.32 2.71 -21.40
C TYR A 184 -6.14 3.20 -20.20
N ALA A 185 -5.62 4.18 -19.48
CA ALA A 185 -6.31 4.84 -18.39
C ALA A 185 -6.22 6.37 -18.48
N THR A 186 -7.26 7.04 -18.03
CA THR A 186 -7.29 8.49 -17.83
C THR A 186 -7.35 8.82 -16.34
N TYR A 187 -6.76 9.94 -15.96
CA TYR A 187 -6.60 10.33 -14.57
C TYR A 187 -7.23 11.70 -14.30
N GLU A 188 -7.89 11.81 -13.15
CA GLU A 188 -8.31 13.09 -12.58
C GLU A 188 -7.74 13.21 -11.16
N GLN A 189 -7.14 14.35 -10.88
CA GLN A 189 -6.56 14.66 -9.57
C GLN A 189 -7.41 15.70 -8.85
N ASP A 190 -7.65 15.47 -7.57
CA ASP A 190 -8.33 16.41 -6.68
C ASP A 190 -7.63 16.48 -5.32
N THR A 191 -7.89 17.52 -4.57
CA THR A 191 -7.40 17.72 -3.21
C THR A 191 -8.55 18.16 -2.33
N VAL A 192 -8.80 17.43 -1.26
CA VAL A 192 -9.85 17.72 -0.30
C VAL A 192 -9.29 17.83 1.11
N THR A 193 -9.99 18.58 1.97
CA THR A 193 -9.68 18.66 3.39
C THR A 193 -10.80 17.98 4.17
N THR A 194 -10.45 17.01 5.01
CA THR A 194 -11.42 16.30 5.85
C THR A 194 -11.93 17.19 6.98
N GLY A 195 -13.00 16.77 7.65
CA GLY A 195 -13.55 17.48 8.80
C GLY A 195 -12.55 17.62 9.97
N SER A 196 -11.59 16.70 10.08
CA SER A 196 -10.48 16.76 11.06
C SER A 196 -9.29 17.60 10.63
N GLY A 197 -9.34 18.23 9.43
CA GLY A 197 -8.29 19.10 8.91
C GLY A 197 -7.17 18.39 8.15
N ILE A 198 -7.33 17.12 7.84
CA ILE A 198 -6.35 16.36 7.04
C ILE A 198 -6.52 16.72 5.57
N VAL A 199 -5.43 17.06 4.91
CA VAL A 199 -5.41 17.31 3.47
C VAL A 199 -5.14 15.99 2.73
N VAL A 200 -6.04 15.63 1.84
CA VAL A 200 -6.07 14.35 1.13
C VAL A 200 -5.94 14.60 -0.36
N LEU A 201 -5.00 13.90 -0.99
CA LEU A 201 -4.89 13.82 -2.44
C LEU A 201 -5.77 12.68 -2.96
N ILE A 202 -6.62 12.96 -3.94
CA ILE A 202 -7.47 11.95 -4.59
C ILE A 202 -7.05 11.80 -6.05
N MET A 203 -6.84 10.53 -6.45
CA MET A 203 -6.62 10.15 -7.84
C MET A 203 -7.79 9.30 -8.30
N ALA A 204 -8.54 9.80 -9.28
CA ALA A 204 -9.60 9.05 -9.94
C ALA A 204 -9.10 8.53 -11.29
N VAL A 205 -9.32 7.25 -11.55
CA VAL A 205 -8.81 6.54 -12.72
C VAL A 205 -9.97 5.86 -13.46
N ASN A 206 -10.15 6.21 -14.73
CA ASN A 206 -10.98 5.46 -15.66
C ASN A 206 -10.08 4.62 -16.54
N GLY A 207 -10.20 3.31 -16.46
CA GLY A 207 -9.42 2.38 -17.26
C GLY A 207 -10.26 1.55 -18.20
N THR A 208 -9.65 1.19 -19.32
CA THR A 208 -10.24 0.33 -20.34
C THR A 208 -9.43 -0.94 -20.48
N ASN A 209 -10.08 -2.02 -20.93
CA ASN A 209 -9.42 -3.31 -21.16
C ASN A 209 -8.68 -3.86 -19.94
N ASN A 210 -9.26 -3.69 -18.76
CA ASN A 210 -8.69 -4.30 -17.59
C ASN A 210 -8.78 -5.83 -17.69
N ILE A 211 -7.64 -6.48 -17.59
CA ILE A 211 -7.54 -7.93 -17.56
C ILE A 211 -7.49 -8.35 -16.11
N GLY A 212 -8.47 -9.07 -15.63
CA GLY A 212 -8.48 -9.59 -14.28
C GLY A 212 -9.85 -9.47 -13.61
N TYR A 213 -10.03 -8.53 -12.71
CA TYR A 213 -11.23 -8.45 -11.87
C TYR A 213 -12.51 -8.03 -12.58
N TYR A 214 -12.40 -7.34 -13.72
CA TYR A 214 -13.52 -6.71 -14.41
C TYR A 214 -13.64 -7.19 -15.83
N ASN A 215 -14.88 -7.41 -16.25
CA ASN A 215 -15.20 -7.57 -17.66
C ASN A 215 -15.55 -6.18 -18.21
N GLY A 216 -14.57 -5.48 -18.77
CA GLY A 216 -14.76 -4.17 -19.39
C GLY A 216 -14.08 -3.03 -18.64
N ASP A 217 -14.67 -1.86 -18.74
CA ASP A 217 -14.13 -0.64 -18.16
C ASP A 217 -14.30 -0.61 -16.64
N TYR A 218 -13.33 -0.03 -15.96
CA TYR A 218 -13.30 0.08 -14.52
C TYR A 218 -13.12 1.52 -14.05
N PHE A 219 -13.53 1.77 -12.83
CA PHE A 219 -13.29 3.02 -12.13
C PHE A 219 -12.61 2.75 -10.79
N ASP A 220 -11.58 3.53 -10.51
CA ASP A 220 -10.77 3.44 -9.30
C ASP A 220 -10.57 4.84 -8.75
N SER A 221 -10.86 5.04 -7.48
CA SER A 221 -10.60 6.31 -6.82
C SER A 221 -9.82 6.05 -5.54
N THR A 222 -8.62 6.61 -5.45
CA THR A 222 -7.71 6.40 -4.32
C THR A 222 -7.39 7.71 -3.65
N ALA A 223 -7.58 7.74 -2.33
CA ALA A 223 -7.23 8.85 -1.46
C ALA A 223 -5.91 8.55 -0.75
N TYR A 224 -4.99 9.51 -0.76
CA TYR A 224 -3.68 9.42 -0.14
C TYR A 224 -3.47 10.54 0.86
N TRP A 225 -2.97 10.22 2.04
CA TRP A 225 -2.60 11.20 3.06
C TRP A 225 -1.53 10.66 3.99
N VAL A 226 -0.92 11.55 4.76
CA VAL A 226 -0.01 11.22 5.86
C VAL A 226 -0.58 11.75 7.15
N LYS A 227 -0.58 10.93 8.18
CA LYS A 227 -0.96 11.32 9.54
C LYS A 227 -0.19 10.48 10.54
N ASP A 228 0.36 11.11 11.57
CA ASP A 228 1.05 10.44 12.68
C ASP A 228 2.12 9.43 12.22
N ASN A 229 2.97 9.83 11.29
CA ASN A 229 4.04 9.02 10.71
C ASN A 229 3.56 7.82 9.88
N VAL A 230 2.29 7.76 9.53
CA VAL A 230 1.71 6.71 8.70
C VAL A 230 1.28 7.28 7.34
N PHE A 231 1.66 6.61 6.29
CA PHE A 231 1.13 6.85 4.96
C PHE A 231 -0.11 5.99 4.75
N TYR A 232 -1.20 6.61 4.32
CA TYR A 232 -2.48 5.97 4.05
C TYR A 232 -2.79 6.01 2.57
N ALA A 233 -3.27 4.89 2.05
CA ALA A 233 -3.88 4.78 0.73
C ALA A 233 -5.23 4.07 0.87
N LEU A 234 -6.30 4.81 0.67
CA LEU A 234 -7.68 4.31 0.70
C LEU A 234 -8.20 4.22 -0.73
N ARG A 235 -8.31 3.02 -1.24
CA ARG A 235 -8.75 2.74 -2.60
C ARG A 235 -10.18 2.23 -2.61
N VAL A 236 -11.03 2.86 -3.41
CA VAL A 236 -12.41 2.44 -3.66
C VAL A 236 -12.55 2.19 -5.16
N PHE A 237 -12.97 0.99 -5.56
CA PHE A 237 -12.91 0.59 -6.95
C PHE A 237 -13.99 -0.40 -7.35
N GLY A 238 -14.25 -0.51 -8.63
CA GLY A 238 -15.25 -1.40 -9.21
C GLY A 238 -15.40 -1.18 -10.72
N ASN A 239 -16.52 -1.61 -11.26
CA ASN A 239 -16.86 -1.36 -12.66
C ASN A 239 -17.17 0.12 -12.89
N GLU A 240 -16.92 0.62 -14.09
CA GLU A 240 -17.25 2.00 -14.47
C GLU A 240 -18.73 2.31 -14.31
N THR A 241 -19.61 1.33 -14.53
CA THR A 241 -21.05 1.48 -14.31
C THR A 241 -21.41 1.87 -12.88
N ASP A 242 -20.55 1.57 -11.91
CA ASP A 242 -20.72 1.88 -10.48
C ASP A 242 -19.96 3.15 -10.05
N LYS A 243 -19.48 3.95 -11.00
CA LYS A 243 -18.67 5.15 -10.75
C LYS A 243 -19.29 6.09 -9.72
N ALA A 244 -20.58 6.38 -9.84
CA ALA A 244 -21.29 7.26 -8.91
C ALA A 244 -21.31 6.69 -7.49
N GLU A 245 -21.52 5.39 -7.35
CA GLU A 245 -21.50 4.68 -6.06
C GLU A 245 -20.10 4.65 -5.47
N ILE A 246 -19.07 4.40 -6.28
CA ILE A 246 -17.67 4.42 -5.86
C ILE A 246 -17.28 5.80 -5.33
N GLN A 247 -17.64 6.88 -6.02
CA GLN A 247 -17.37 8.24 -5.57
C GLN A 247 -18.11 8.57 -4.27
N ALA A 248 -19.38 8.19 -4.18
CA ALA A 248 -20.18 8.39 -2.96
C ALA A 248 -19.63 7.61 -1.77
N THR A 249 -19.16 6.39 -1.98
CA THR A 249 -18.53 5.55 -0.96
C THR A 249 -17.23 6.18 -0.46
N LEU A 250 -16.37 6.65 -1.35
CA LEU A 250 -15.15 7.34 -0.95
C LEU A 250 -15.43 8.59 -0.13
N ASP A 251 -16.39 9.43 -0.55
CA ASP A 251 -16.78 10.63 0.18
C ASP A 251 -17.29 10.30 1.58
N LYS A 252 -18.09 9.25 1.70
CA LYS A 252 -18.61 8.76 2.97
C LYS A 252 -17.50 8.24 3.89
N LEU A 253 -16.51 7.53 3.35
CA LEU A 253 -15.36 7.07 4.10
C LEU A 253 -14.47 8.23 4.56
N LEU A 254 -14.21 9.21 3.71
CA LEU A 254 -13.41 10.39 4.05
C LEU A 254 -14.08 11.27 5.12
N ALA A 255 -15.40 11.24 5.22
CA ALA A 255 -16.12 11.95 6.28
C ALA A 255 -15.87 11.37 7.67
N GLU A 256 -15.39 10.13 7.77
CA GLU A 256 -15.08 9.43 9.02
C GLU A 256 -13.60 9.62 9.45
N ILE A 257 -12.78 10.28 8.64
CA ILE A 257 -11.33 10.48 8.87
C ILE A 257 -11.01 11.92 9.41
#